data_3dbd5621320d6c3d9b730163de842fb2
#
_entry.id   3dbd5621320d6c3d9b730163de842fb2
#
_cell.length_a   1.000
_cell.length_b   1.000
_cell.length_c   1.000
_cell.angle_alpha   90.00
_cell.angle_beta   90.00
_cell.angle_gamma   90.00
#
_symmetry.space_group_name_H-M   'P 1'
#
loop_
_entity.id
_entity.type
_entity.pdbx_description
1 polymer ?
#
loop_
_entity_poly.entity_id
_entity_poly.type
_entity_poly.pdbx_seq_one_letter_code
_entity_poly.pdbx_strand_id
1 'polypeptide(L)'
;NACIIIDFRTGGSPDDTITVKFDKYTPGGVYKSSFTDEMVHKNATLYYYQTGTGKYVITVSKPQCVTRVYEVNVDKKDVNLDVNITVPYDVNMDGVINVVDATLVQKYIVGLEEFDDYTFKIADTNGDGTISVIDATNIQKKIVNLL
;
A
#
# COMPACT_ATOMS: atom_id res chain seq x y z
N ASN A 1 27.70 1.17 -2.84
CA ASN A 1 26.51 1.18 -3.68
C ASN A 1 25.28 1.58 -2.88
N ALA A 2 24.40 2.37 -3.48
CA ALA A 2 23.18 2.79 -2.83
C ALA A 2 22.18 1.64 -2.72
N CYS A 3 21.40 1.66 -1.64
CA CYS A 3 20.36 0.69 -1.36
C CYS A 3 19.00 1.37 -1.29
N ILE A 4 17.95 0.62 -1.63
CA ILE A 4 16.60 0.93 -1.20
C ILE A 4 16.35 0.11 0.06
N ILE A 5 16.00 0.79 1.14
CA ILE A 5 15.75 0.18 2.44
C ILE A 5 14.25 0.27 2.70
N ILE A 6 13.58 -0.87 2.79
CA ILE A 6 12.12 -0.91 2.89
C ILE A 6 11.70 -1.39 4.27
N ASP A 7 10.84 -0.60 4.91
CA ASP A 7 10.09 -0.99 6.10
C ASP A 7 8.66 -1.32 5.67
N PHE A 8 8.26 -2.58 5.84
CA PHE A 8 6.95 -3.06 5.40
C PHE A 8 5.95 -3.03 6.54
N ARG A 9 4.78 -2.44 6.27
CA ARG A 9 3.56 -2.58 7.08
C ARG A 9 2.47 -3.11 6.18
N THR A 10 1.96 -4.28 6.50
CA THR A 10 0.97 -4.95 5.67
C THR A 10 -0.19 -5.44 6.52
N GLY A 11 -1.40 -5.19 6.04
CA GLY A 11 -2.61 -5.81 6.57
C GLY A 11 -2.74 -7.26 6.09
N GLY A 12 -3.92 -7.83 6.28
CA GLY A 12 -4.18 -9.21 5.90
C GLY A 12 -3.53 -10.23 6.84
N SER A 13 -3.41 -11.47 6.39
CA SER A 13 -2.82 -12.52 7.21
C SER A 13 -1.30 -12.35 7.36
N PRO A 14 -0.73 -12.45 8.58
CA PRO A 14 0.71 -12.37 8.75
C PRO A 14 1.48 -13.52 8.11
N ASP A 15 0.80 -14.61 7.78
CA ASP A 15 1.43 -15.80 7.16
C ASP A 15 1.45 -15.71 5.63
N ASP A 16 0.76 -14.75 5.02
CA ASP A 16 0.73 -14.59 3.58
C ASP A 16 2.01 -13.96 3.04
N THR A 17 2.39 -14.40 1.84
CA THR A 17 3.61 -13.94 1.17
C THR A 17 3.44 -12.53 0.63
N ILE A 18 4.39 -11.66 0.93
CA ILE A 18 4.52 -10.34 0.33
C ILE A 18 5.37 -10.47 -0.93
N THR A 19 4.88 -9.96 -2.05
CA THR A 19 5.62 -9.92 -3.31
C THR A 19 6.01 -8.48 -3.62
N VAL A 20 7.30 -8.26 -3.85
CA VAL A 20 7.87 -6.95 -4.17
C VAL A 20 8.55 -7.05 -5.52
N LYS A 21 8.07 -6.28 -6.49
CA LYS A 21 8.65 -6.23 -7.83
C LYS A 21 9.32 -4.88 -8.06
N PHE A 22 10.58 -4.90 -8.46
CA PHE A 22 11.35 -3.71 -8.80
C PHE A 22 11.50 -3.64 -10.32
N ASP A 23 10.96 -2.61 -10.94
CA ASP A 23 11.23 -2.29 -12.34
C ASP A 23 12.21 -1.12 -12.38
N LYS A 24 13.40 -1.37 -12.92
CA LYS A 24 14.47 -0.37 -12.98
C LYS A 24 14.44 0.37 -14.33
N TYR A 25 14.55 1.69 -14.25
CA TYR A 25 14.67 2.58 -15.39
C TYR A 25 15.93 3.43 -15.26
N THR A 26 16.46 3.89 -16.40
CA THR A 26 17.48 4.93 -16.37
C THR A 26 16.88 6.23 -15.81
N PRO A 27 17.73 7.19 -15.36
CA PRO A 27 17.20 8.50 -14.99
C PRO A 27 16.40 9.18 -16.11
N GLY A 28 16.67 8.86 -17.36
CA GLY A 28 15.93 9.36 -18.50
C GLY A 28 14.64 8.61 -18.83
N GLY A 29 14.28 7.58 -18.04
CA GLY A 29 13.02 6.87 -18.18
C GLY A 29 13.03 5.65 -19.09
N VAL A 30 14.21 5.13 -19.47
CA VAL A 30 14.34 3.93 -20.29
C VAL A 30 14.38 2.69 -19.41
N TYR A 31 13.51 1.74 -19.68
CA TYR A 31 13.44 0.47 -18.94
C TYR A 31 14.77 -0.30 -19.04
N LYS A 32 15.21 -0.86 -17.91
CA LYS A 32 16.46 -1.64 -17.83
C LYS A 32 16.25 -3.08 -17.45
N SER A 33 15.57 -3.34 -16.34
CA SER A 33 15.47 -4.70 -15.77
C SER A 33 14.36 -4.79 -14.76
N SER A 34 13.98 -6.02 -14.44
CA SER A 34 13.05 -6.31 -13.36
C SER A 34 13.64 -7.31 -12.38
N PHE A 35 13.26 -7.19 -11.15
CA PHE A 35 13.62 -8.09 -10.07
C PHE A 35 12.42 -8.27 -9.15
N THR A 36 12.17 -9.50 -8.72
CA THR A 36 11.05 -9.81 -7.81
C THR A 36 11.57 -10.56 -6.59
N ASP A 37 11.12 -10.13 -5.42
CA ASP A 37 11.39 -10.79 -4.14
C ASP A 37 10.06 -11.20 -3.49
N GLU A 38 10.08 -12.33 -2.82
CA GLU A 38 8.93 -12.87 -2.11
C GLU A 38 9.32 -13.19 -0.69
N MET A 39 8.52 -12.76 0.29
CA MET A 39 8.86 -12.96 1.70
C MET A 39 7.60 -13.10 2.56
N VAL A 40 7.77 -13.74 3.71
CA VAL A 40 6.81 -13.70 4.80
C VAL A 40 7.38 -12.78 5.88
N HIS A 41 6.72 -11.65 6.11
CA HIS A 41 7.20 -10.63 7.05
C HIS A 41 6.82 -11.01 8.47
N LYS A 42 7.73 -11.70 9.16
CA LYS A 42 7.49 -12.14 10.55
C LYS A 42 8.10 -11.20 11.58
N ASN A 43 9.43 -11.08 11.60
CA ASN A 43 10.16 -10.37 12.64
C ASN A 43 11.15 -9.35 12.11
N ALA A 44 11.47 -9.39 10.82
CA ALA A 44 12.37 -8.42 10.22
C ALA A 44 11.65 -7.09 10.08
N THR A 45 12.32 -6.01 10.45
CA THR A 45 11.76 -4.68 10.33
C THR A 45 12.21 -4.00 9.04
N LEU A 46 13.41 -4.29 8.57
CA LEU A 46 13.98 -3.63 7.41
C LEU A 46 14.52 -4.65 6.42
N TYR A 47 14.29 -4.38 5.14
CA TYR A 47 14.83 -5.15 4.03
C TYR A 47 15.71 -4.23 3.19
N TYR A 48 16.93 -4.69 2.88
CA TYR A 48 17.94 -3.91 2.15
C TYR A 48 18.10 -4.48 0.75
N TYR A 49 17.92 -3.63 -0.25
CA TYR A 49 18.08 -4.00 -1.66
C TYR A 49 19.17 -3.15 -2.29
N GLN A 50 20.26 -3.79 -2.71
CA GLN A 50 21.33 -3.10 -3.45
C GLN A 50 20.88 -2.86 -4.88
N THR A 51 20.53 -1.64 -5.19
CA THR A 51 19.88 -1.30 -6.46
C THR A 51 20.74 -0.42 -7.37
N GLY A 52 21.62 0.37 -6.79
CA GLY A 52 22.38 1.38 -7.52
C GLY A 52 21.52 2.54 -8.00
N THR A 53 22.14 3.46 -8.74
CA THR A 53 21.49 4.65 -9.26
C THR A 53 20.46 4.30 -10.34
N GLY A 54 19.30 4.93 -10.28
CA GLY A 54 18.24 4.77 -11.27
C GLY A 54 16.88 5.17 -10.72
N LYS A 55 15.87 5.09 -11.58
CA LYS A 55 14.48 5.22 -11.21
C LYS A 55 13.88 3.84 -11.04
N TYR A 56 13.17 3.63 -9.95
CA TYR A 56 12.56 2.35 -9.64
C TYR A 56 11.06 2.51 -9.48
N VAL A 57 10.31 1.63 -10.15
CA VAL A 57 8.89 1.44 -9.91
C VAL A 57 8.74 0.17 -9.09
N ILE A 58 8.24 0.30 -7.88
CA ILE A 58 8.17 -0.80 -6.92
C ILE A 58 6.71 -1.16 -6.71
N THR A 59 6.34 -2.37 -7.11
CA THR A 59 4.98 -2.89 -6.95
C THR A 59 4.96 -3.87 -5.79
N VAL A 60 4.13 -3.56 -4.79
CA VAL A 60 4.00 -4.38 -3.58
C VAL A 60 2.61 -4.99 -3.55
N SER A 61 2.57 -6.31 -3.41
CA SER A 61 1.32 -7.07 -3.36
C SER A 61 1.35 -8.13 -2.28
N LYS A 62 0.18 -8.48 -1.80
CA LYS A 62 -0.04 -9.52 -0.80
C LYS A 62 -1.46 -10.04 -0.97
N PRO A 63 -1.73 -11.35 -0.78
CA PRO A 63 -3.11 -11.85 -0.86
C PRO A 63 -4.08 -11.04 -0.02
N GLN A 64 -5.22 -10.72 -0.58
CA GLN A 64 -6.31 -9.93 0.00
C GLN A 64 -6.02 -8.44 0.22
N CYS A 65 -4.77 -8.01 0.11
CA CYS A 65 -4.43 -6.58 0.17
C CYS A 65 -4.56 -5.93 -1.22
N VAL A 66 -4.87 -4.65 -1.23
CA VAL A 66 -4.82 -3.85 -2.46
C VAL A 66 -3.37 -3.61 -2.82
N THR A 67 -3.01 -3.90 -4.06
CA THR A 67 -1.66 -3.69 -4.59
C THR A 67 -1.33 -2.20 -4.59
N ARG A 68 -0.10 -1.87 -4.21
CA ARG A 68 0.38 -0.49 -4.20
C ARG A 68 1.67 -0.36 -4.99
N VAL A 69 1.80 0.76 -5.71
CA VAL A 69 2.96 1.07 -6.53
C VAL A 69 3.64 2.31 -5.98
N TYR A 70 4.96 2.25 -5.86
CA TYR A 70 5.80 3.36 -5.41
C TYR A 70 6.81 3.70 -6.48
N GLU A 71 7.16 4.97 -6.60
CA GLU A 71 8.28 5.42 -7.42
C GLU A 71 9.39 5.93 -6.52
N VAL A 72 10.62 5.48 -6.77
CA VAL A 72 11.80 5.85 -6.00
C VAL A 72 12.93 6.21 -6.96
N ASN A 73 13.55 7.36 -6.72
CA ASN A 73 14.76 7.76 -7.43
C ASN A 73 15.96 7.56 -6.53
N VAL A 74 16.94 6.78 -6.98
CA VAL A 74 18.17 6.52 -6.26
C VAL A 74 19.31 7.21 -6.96
N ASP A 75 20.05 8.09 -6.24
CA ASP A 75 21.22 8.79 -6.73
C ASP A 75 22.32 8.77 -5.69
N LYS A 76 23.14 7.73 -5.71
CA LYS A 76 24.36 7.55 -4.89
C LYS A 76 24.13 7.41 -3.38
N LYS A 77 22.93 7.70 -2.87
CA LYS A 77 22.59 7.61 -1.45
C LYS A 77 21.48 6.59 -1.25
N ASP A 78 21.50 5.94 -0.10
CA ASP A 78 20.42 5.06 0.31
C ASP A 78 19.10 5.80 0.39
N VAL A 79 18.02 5.13 0.00
CA VAL A 79 16.66 5.66 0.08
C VAL A 79 15.85 4.77 1.02
N ASN A 80 15.23 5.39 2.01
CA ASN A 80 14.31 4.70 2.91
C ASN A 80 12.89 4.82 2.35
N LEU A 81 12.21 3.69 2.24
CA LEU A 81 10.84 3.62 1.75
C LEU A 81 9.98 2.94 2.80
N ASP A 82 8.98 3.67 3.29
CA ASP A 82 7.95 3.10 4.14
C ASP A 82 6.83 2.57 3.25
N VAL A 83 6.64 1.24 3.28
CA VAL A 83 5.57 0.57 2.54
C VAL A 83 4.43 0.26 3.50
N ASN A 84 3.24 0.69 3.13
CA ASN A 84 2.02 0.39 3.87
C ASN A 84 0.94 -0.03 2.89
N ILE A 85 0.57 -1.31 2.93
CA ILE A 85 -0.54 -1.86 2.14
C ILE A 85 -1.54 -2.54 3.07
N THR A 86 -2.80 -2.54 2.68
CA THR A 86 -3.85 -3.11 3.50
C THR A 86 -4.98 -3.71 2.67
N VAL A 87 -5.92 -4.33 3.37
CA VAL A 87 -7.14 -4.92 2.80
C VAL A 87 -8.18 -3.83 2.56
N PRO A 88 -9.14 -4.05 1.63
CA PRO A 88 -10.28 -3.14 1.49
C PRO A 88 -11.01 -2.94 2.82
N TYR A 89 -11.63 -1.78 2.99
CA TYR A 89 -12.34 -1.32 4.18
C TYR A 89 -11.46 -0.84 5.34
N ASP A 90 -10.18 -1.19 5.36
CA ASP A 90 -9.25 -0.73 6.40
C ASP A 90 -8.67 0.63 6.03
N VAL A 91 -9.49 1.67 6.18
CA VAL A 91 -9.20 3.02 5.65
C VAL A 91 -8.01 3.68 6.34
N ASN A 92 -7.85 3.47 7.64
CA ASN A 92 -6.71 4.03 8.40
C ASN A 92 -5.47 3.13 8.36
N MET A 93 -5.54 1.97 7.71
CA MET A 93 -4.40 1.06 7.54
C MET A 93 -3.78 0.57 8.86
N ASP A 94 -4.59 0.41 9.89
CA ASP A 94 -4.13 -0.09 11.19
C ASP A 94 -4.26 -1.62 11.35
N GLY A 95 -4.78 -2.30 10.33
CA GLY A 95 -4.98 -3.74 10.33
C GLY A 95 -6.28 -4.20 10.94
N VAL A 96 -7.13 -3.29 11.40
CA VAL A 96 -8.43 -3.60 12.03
C VAL A 96 -9.52 -2.82 11.33
N ILE A 97 -10.58 -3.51 10.90
CA ILE A 97 -11.76 -2.87 10.32
C ILE A 97 -12.75 -2.60 11.44
N ASN A 98 -12.97 -1.32 11.75
CA ASN A 98 -13.86 -0.92 12.83
C ASN A 98 -14.54 0.43 12.53
N VAL A 99 -15.24 0.98 13.52
CA VAL A 99 -16.00 2.22 13.34
C VAL A 99 -15.12 3.42 12.96
N VAL A 100 -13.82 3.39 13.29
CA VAL A 100 -12.90 4.46 12.91
C VAL A 100 -12.79 4.57 11.38
N ASP A 101 -12.78 3.44 10.68
CA ASP A 101 -12.72 3.41 9.22
C ASP A 101 -13.96 4.06 8.60
N ALA A 102 -15.14 3.71 9.09
CA ALA A 102 -16.39 4.32 8.63
C ALA A 102 -16.43 5.82 8.94
N THR A 103 -15.91 6.24 10.11
CA THR A 103 -15.84 7.65 10.50
C THR A 103 -14.92 8.43 9.57
N LEU A 104 -13.79 7.87 9.14
CA LEU A 104 -12.90 8.53 8.18
C LEU A 104 -13.59 8.76 6.83
N VAL A 105 -14.37 7.80 6.36
CA VAL A 105 -15.16 7.97 5.13
C VAL A 105 -16.18 9.11 5.31
N GLN A 106 -16.87 9.16 6.44
CA GLN A 106 -17.82 10.24 6.73
C GLN A 106 -17.15 11.61 6.78
N LYS A 107 -15.97 11.69 7.39
CA LYS A 107 -15.17 12.93 7.40
C LYS A 107 -14.74 13.35 6.01
N TYR A 108 -14.35 12.41 5.16
CA TYR A 108 -14.01 12.71 3.77
C TYR A 108 -15.20 13.32 3.01
N ILE A 109 -16.38 12.74 3.18
CA ILE A 109 -17.59 13.20 2.50
C ILE A 109 -17.90 14.67 2.82
N VAL A 110 -17.68 15.10 4.05
CA VAL A 110 -17.95 16.46 4.51
C VAL A 110 -16.72 17.39 4.44
N GLY A 111 -15.64 16.94 3.82
CA GLY A 111 -14.45 17.76 3.59
C GLY A 111 -13.52 17.92 4.79
N LEU A 112 -13.66 17.11 5.82
CA LEU A 112 -12.80 17.13 7.03
C LEU A 112 -11.58 16.21 6.95
N GLU A 113 -11.47 15.43 5.88
CA GLU A 113 -10.36 14.49 5.68
C GLU A 113 -10.01 14.46 4.21
N GLU A 114 -8.73 14.21 3.89
CA GLU A 114 -8.26 14.00 2.54
C GLU A 114 -7.72 12.58 2.39
N PHE A 115 -7.95 11.96 1.23
CA PHE A 115 -7.42 10.65 0.90
C PHE A 115 -6.44 10.75 -0.26
N ASP A 116 -5.29 10.06 -0.16
CA ASP A 116 -4.45 9.81 -1.32
C ASP A 116 -5.11 8.76 -2.24
N ASP A 117 -4.52 8.50 -3.40
CA ASP A 117 -5.11 7.58 -4.38
C ASP A 117 -5.29 6.17 -3.81
N TYR A 118 -4.35 5.72 -2.99
CA TYR A 118 -4.42 4.39 -2.40
C TYR A 118 -5.53 4.30 -1.36
N THR A 119 -5.60 5.27 -0.45
CA THR A 119 -6.65 5.34 0.57
C THR A 119 -8.04 5.45 -0.07
N PHE A 120 -8.14 6.20 -1.17
CA PHE A 120 -9.38 6.30 -1.93
C PHE A 120 -9.84 4.91 -2.42
N LYS A 121 -8.93 4.11 -2.97
CA LYS A 121 -9.25 2.74 -3.40
C LYS A 121 -9.71 1.85 -2.24
N ILE A 122 -9.11 1.99 -1.08
CA ILE A 122 -9.50 1.24 0.12
C ILE A 122 -10.90 1.66 0.58
N ALA A 123 -11.21 2.95 0.54
CA ALA A 123 -12.45 3.52 1.02
C ALA A 123 -13.62 3.35 0.04
N ASP A 124 -13.34 3.26 -1.26
CA ASP A 124 -14.35 3.04 -2.30
C ASP A 124 -14.77 1.56 -2.31
N THR A 125 -15.64 1.21 -1.37
CA THR A 125 -15.97 -0.18 -1.06
C THR A 125 -16.77 -0.88 -2.14
N ASN A 126 -17.52 -0.14 -2.96
CA ASN A 126 -18.31 -0.70 -4.07
C ASN A 126 -17.63 -0.51 -5.43
N GLY A 127 -16.48 0.15 -5.49
CA GLY A 127 -15.70 0.32 -6.71
C GLY A 127 -16.35 1.22 -7.75
N ASP A 128 -17.23 2.16 -7.34
CA ASP A 128 -17.96 3.01 -8.29
C ASP A 128 -17.21 4.32 -8.63
N GLY A 129 -16.02 4.53 -8.08
CA GLY A 129 -15.21 5.72 -8.31
C GLY A 129 -15.61 6.94 -7.51
N THR A 130 -16.54 6.80 -6.58
CA THR A 130 -17.05 7.89 -5.74
C THR A 130 -17.11 7.45 -4.29
N ILE A 131 -16.65 8.31 -3.37
CA ILE A 131 -16.79 8.07 -1.93
C ILE A 131 -18.10 8.69 -1.46
N SER A 132 -18.99 7.85 -0.97
CA SER A 132 -20.34 8.25 -0.53
C SER A 132 -20.75 7.56 0.76
N VAL A 133 -21.95 7.88 1.24
CA VAL A 133 -22.52 7.25 2.43
C VAL A 133 -22.67 5.73 2.25
N ILE A 134 -22.78 5.25 1.01
CA ILE A 134 -22.84 3.81 0.70
C ILE A 134 -21.55 3.12 1.16
N ASP A 135 -20.39 3.76 0.95
CA ASP A 135 -19.10 3.20 1.36
C ASP A 135 -19.00 3.11 2.88
N ALA A 136 -19.39 4.15 3.59
CA ALA A 136 -19.44 4.11 5.06
C ALA A 136 -20.38 3.02 5.56
N THR A 137 -21.54 2.87 4.93
CA THR A 137 -22.50 1.82 5.26
C THR A 137 -21.92 0.43 5.02
N ASN A 138 -21.20 0.22 3.93
CA ASN A 138 -20.55 -1.05 3.63
C ASN A 138 -19.49 -1.41 4.68
N ILE A 139 -18.74 -0.42 5.15
CA ILE A 139 -17.78 -0.66 6.25
C ILE A 139 -18.52 -1.09 7.51
N GLN A 140 -19.61 -0.43 7.85
CA GLN A 140 -20.44 -0.80 9.02
C GLN A 140 -21.00 -2.22 8.87
N LYS A 141 -21.47 -2.59 7.68
CA LYS A 141 -21.92 -3.94 7.40
C LYS A 141 -20.81 -4.97 7.55
N LYS A 142 -19.62 -4.63 7.09
CA LYS A 142 -18.44 -5.51 7.23
C LYS A 142 -18.11 -5.78 8.71
N ILE A 143 -18.19 -4.75 9.56
CA ILE A 143 -17.92 -4.86 10.99
C ILE A 143 -18.87 -5.87 11.66
N VAL A 144 -20.12 -5.91 11.26
CA VAL A 144 -21.14 -6.78 11.84
C VAL A 144 -21.42 -8.03 10.98
N ASN A 145 -20.55 -8.33 10.01
CA ASN A 145 -20.63 -9.51 9.15
C ASN A 145 -21.90 -9.60 8.31
N LEU A 146 -22.39 -8.47 7.78
CA LEU A 146 -23.52 -8.40 6.87
C LEU A 146 -23.14 -8.29 5.38
N LEU A 147 -21.85 -8.37 5.09
CA LEU A 147 -21.34 -8.40 3.71
C LEU A 147 -20.91 -9.78 3.32
#